data_28acb65dfdff55badf2f3ca65b78f499
#
_entry.id   28acb65dfdff55badf2f3ca65b78f499
#
_cell.length_a   1.000
_cell.length_b   1.000
_cell.length_c   1.000
_cell.angle_alpha   90.00
_cell.angle_beta   90.00
_cell.angle_gamma   90.00
#
_symmetry.space_group_name_H-M   'P 1'
#
loop_
_entity.id
_entity.type
_entity.pdbx_description
1 polymer ?
#
loop_
_entity_poly.entity_id
_entity_poly.type
_entity_poly.pdbx_seq_one_letter_code
_entity_poly.pdbx_strand_id
1 'polypeptide(L)'
;ATADVKETNQMKMLIDEVLKGNTAILIDGMAKAMIVSSKNLPGRGVSEAETEVSVRGSKESFTESFRVNTVLIRRRIRDTRLKSRQMTIGVRSKTDVALMYMEDLVRPEMLKQVIRKLESFKIDAILDSSYLESLTEEKWYSPFPQYQSTERPDKAASALLEGRIVLVVDNSPMVLLLPTVFACFFQASDDYYDRWDAANFVRILRYAAAFFAVLLPGMYIALAGFHPEALPLSFALSFAASREGVPF
;
A
#
# COMPACT_ATOMS: atom_id res chain seq x y z
N ALA A 1 7.45 33.89 -15.62
CA ALA A 1 6.26 33.52 -14.87
C ALA A 1 6.28 34.29 -13.55
N THR A 2 5.36 35.24 -13.37
CA THR A 2 5.17 35.97 -12.11
C THR A 2 4.58 34.97 -11.10
N ALA A 3 5.34 34.71 -10.04
CA ALA A 3 4.84 33.89 -8.94
C ALA A 3 3.67 34.67 -8.28
N ASP A 4 2.52 34.00 -8.14
CA ASP A 4 1.38 34.54 -7.41
C ASP A 4 1.75 34.59 -5.92
N VAL A 5 1.88 35.81 -5.36
CA VAL A 5 2.26 36.05 -3.97
C VAL A 5 1.04 36.52 -3.21
N LYS A 6 0.66 35.80 -2.15
CA LYS A 6 -0.43 36.18 -1.24
C LYS A 6 0.13 36.48 0.15
N GLU A 7 -0.41 37.48 0.80
CA GLU A 7 -0.08 37.76 2.19
C GLU A 7 -1.18 37.28 3.13
N THR A 8 -0.79 36.72 4.27
CA THR A 8 -1.72 36.33 5.34
C THR A 8 -1.13 36.57 6.72
N ASN A 9 -2.00 36.91 7.67
CA ASN A 9 -1.67 36.99 9.09
C ASN A 9 -2.30 35.84 9.91
N GLN A 10 -3.02 34.93 9.24
CA GLN A 10 -3.70 33.81 9.89
C GLN A 10 -2.86 32.54 9.76
N MET A 11 -2.43 31.99 10.90
CA MET A 11 -1.62 30.76 10.94
C MET A 11 -2.34 29.57 10.31
N LYS A 12 -3.65 29.42 10.52
CA LYS A 12 -4.42 28.32 9.92
C LYS A 12 -4.37 28.38 8.39
N MET A 13 -4.59 29.57 7.81
CA MET A 13 -4.54 29.75 6.36
C MET A 13 -3.13 29.50 5.80
N LEU A 14 -2.09 29.89 6.55
CA LEU A 14 -0.72 29.61 6.21
C LEU A 14 -0.43 28.11 6.14
N ILE A 15 -0.85 27.37 7.17
CA ILE A 15 -0.68 25.92 7.23
C ILE A 15 -1.42 25.23 6.08
N ASP A 16 -2.66 25.63 5.81
CA ASP A 16 -3.46 25.06 4.72
C ASP A 16 -2.80 25.28 3.35
N GLU A 17 -2.21 26.45 3.12
CA GLU A 17 -1.52 26.75 1.87
C GLU A 17 -0.20 25.98 1.72
N VAL A 18 0.55 25.81 2.81
CA VAL A 18 1.77 24.97 2.82
C VAL A 18 1.41 23.50 2.55
N LEU A 19 0.34 22.99 3.14
CA LEU A 19 -0.15 21.62 2.89
C LEU A 19 -0.63 21.41 1.44
N LYS A 20 -1.02 22.50 0.74
CA LYS A 20 -1.31 22.47 -0.71
C LYS A 20 -0.07 22.46 -1.59
N GLY A 21 1.13 22.58 -1.00
CA GLY A 21 2.42 22.60 -1.71
C GLY A 21 2.91 24.00 -2.08
N ASN A 22 2.39 25.06 -1.47
CA ASN A 22 2.91 26.41 -1.61
C ASN A 22 4.06 26.66 -0.61
N THR A 23 4.95 27.59 -0.92
CA THR A 23 6.04 27.99 -0.02
C THR A 23 5.61 29.17 0.84
N ALA A 24 5.78 29.04 2.15
CA ALA A 24 5.57 30.15 3.08
C ALA A 24 6.92 30.82 3.45
N ILE A 25 6.96 32.12 3.37
CA ILE A 25 8.11 32.92 3.77
C ILE A 25 7.71 33.75 5.00
N LEU A 26 8.40 33.48 6.10
CA LEU A 26 8.27 34.22 7.35
C LEU A 26 9.49 35.12 7.51
N ILE A 27 9.27 36.42 7.74
CA ILE A 27 10.34 37.42 7.92
C ILE A 27 10.24 37.93 9.35
N ASP A 28 11.33 37.89 10.06
CA ASP A 28 11.39 38.40 11.42
C ASP A 28 11.04 39.90 11.46
N GLY A 29 10.20 40.30 12.41
CA GLY A 29 9.69 41.69 12.52
C GLY A 29 8.48 42.01 11.63
N MET A 30 8.02 41.11 10.76
CA MET A 30 6.80 41.28 9.97
C MET A 30 5.63 40.51 10.57
N ALA A 31 4.48 41.19 10.72
CA ALA A 31 3.25 40.58 11.24
C ALA A 31 2.50 39.72 10.20
N LYS A 32 2.96 39.70 8.95
CA LYS A 32 2.35 38.96 7.84
C LYS A 32 3.34 37.97 7.23
N ALA A 33 2.86 36.78 6.91
CA ALA A 33 3.59 35.79 6.13
C ALA A 33 3.27 35.95 4.63
N MET A 34 4.25 35.73 3.79
CA MET A 34 4.09 35.69 2.34
C MET A 34 3.94 34.22 1.88
N ILE A 35 2.94 33.94 1.06
CA ILE A 35 2.71 32.64 0.43
C ILE A 35 3.06 32.77 -1.04
N VAL A 36 4.02 31.99 -1.48
CA VAL A 36 4.48 31.94 -2.87
C VAL A 36 4.02 30.67 -3.51
N SER A 37 3.32 30.74 -4.63
CA SER A 37 2.91 29.56 -5.39
C SER A 37 4.14 28.88 -6.00
N SER A 38 4.52 27.72 -5.46
CA SER A 38 5.70 26.95 -5.87
C SER A 38 5.37 25.50 -6.27
N LYS A 39 4.19 25.29 -6.85
CA LYS A 39 3.67 23.97 -7.20
C LYS A 39 4.44 23.24 -8.33
N ASN A 40 5.66 23.67 -8.63
CA ASN A 40 6.52 22.95 -9.56
C ASN A 40 7.06 21.69 -8.88
N LEU A 41 6.33 20.59 -9.01
CA LEU A 41 6.92 19.28 -8.81
C LEU A 41 8.03 19.11 -9.85
N PRO A 42 9.28 18.77 -9.45
CA PRO A 42 10.30 18.40 -10.42
C PRO A 42 9.79 17.12 -11.09
N GLY A 43 9.14 17.28 -12.22
CA GLY A 43 8.42 16.19 -12.84
C GLY A 43 9.20 15.62 -14.01
N ARG A 44 9.88 14.51 -13.82
CA ARG A 44 9.74 13.43 -14.77
C ARG A 44 8.29 12.95 -14.62
N GLY A 45 7.53 12.90 -15.73
CA GLY A 45 6.10 12.60 -15.67
C GLY A 45 5.85 11.38 -14.78
N VAL A 46 4.91 11.52 -13.86
CA VAL A 46 4.43 10.41 -13.04
C VAL A 46 3.95 9.36 -14.03
N SER A 47 4.61 8.19 -14.06
CA SER A 47 4.24 7.09 -14.96
C SER A 47 2.89 6.50 -14.54
N GLU A 48 2.23 5.84 -15.47
CA GLU A 48 1.07 5.02 -15.15
C GLU A 48 1.52 3.77 -14.39
N ALA A 49 0.66 3.26 -13.50
CA ALA A 49 0.89 2.02 -12.78
C ALA A 49 0.94 0.84 -13.77
N GLU A 50 2.02 0.06 -13.73
CA GLU A 50 2.23 -1.07 -14.64
C GLU A 50 1.67 -2.38 -14.07
N THR A 51 1.79 -2.59 -12.77
CA THR A 51 1.38 -3.83 -12.10
C THR A 51 -0.03 -3.75 -11.50
N GLU A 52 -0.47 -2.56 -11.09
CA GLU A 52 -1.80 -2.30 -10.54
C GLU A 52 -2.64 -1.42 -11.49
N VAL A 53 -2.81 -1.87 -12.73
CA VAL A 53 -3.60 -1.17 -13.74
C VAL A 53 -5.05 -1.09 -13.29
N SER A 54 -5.64 0.12 -13.29
CA SER A 54 -7.07 0.31 -13.04
C SER A 54 -7.76 0.95 -14.24
N VAL A 55 -8.98 0.49 -14.52
CA VAL A 55 -9.81 1.01 -15.61
C VAL A 55 -10.32 2.41 -15.26
N ARG A 56 -10.63 2.65 -13.98
CA ARG A 56 -11.11 3.95 -13.47
C ARG A 56 -10.25 4.39 -12.29
N GLY A 57 -10.14 5.70 -12.08
CA GLY A 57 -9.43 6.29 -10.95
C GLY A 57 -8.10 6.91 -11.32
N SER A 58 -7.25 7.12 -10.32
CA SER A 58 -5.93 7.71 -10.50
C SER A 58 -5.02 6.70 -11.19
N LYS A 59 -4.35 7.14 -12.24
CA LYS A 59 -3.33 6.34 -12.95
C LYS A 59 -1.92 6.66 -12.49
N GLU A 60 -1.77 7.59 -11.55
CA GLU A 60 -0.47 7.97 -11.01
C GLU A 60 0.16 6.83 -10.23
N SER A 61 1.42 6.57 -10.48
CA SER A 61 2.25 5.58 -9.81
C SER A 61 3.38 6.25 -9.03
N PHE A 62 3.92 5.56 -8.06
CA PHE A 62 5.16 5.93 -7.39
C PHE A 62 6.35 5.81 -8.35
N THR A 63 7.42 6.51 -8.02
CA THR A 63 8.68 6.51 -8.77
C THR A 63 9.80 6.00 -7.89
N GLU A 64 11.00 5.88 -8.41
CA GLU A 64 12.18 5.52 -7.62
C GLU A 64 12.62 6.64 -6.67
N SER A 65 12.11 7.87 -6.87
CA SER A 65 12.50 9.02 -6.05
C SER A 65 11.69 9.08 -4.75
N PHE A 66 12.35 8.86 -3.63
CA PHE A 66 11.82 8.98 -2.28
C PHE A 66 11.07 10.32 -2.05
N ARG A 67 11.64 11.44 -2.51
CA ARG A 67 11.05 12.78 -2.33
C ARG A 67 9.75 12.92 -3.10
N VAL A 68 9.70 12.45 -4.34
CA VAL A 68 8.49 12.48 -5.16
C VAL A 68 7.40 11.64 -4.52
N ASN A 69 7.73 10.43 -4.07
CA ASN A 69 6.78 9.51 -3.46
C ASN A 69 6.14 10.08 -2.18
N THR A 70 6.95 10.68 -1.30
CA THR A 70 6.43 11.33 -0.09
C THR A 70 5.52 12.52 -0.41
N VAL A 71 5.84 13.30 -1.45
CA VAL A 71 5.00 14.43 -1.91
C VAL A 71 3.70 13.92 -2.52
N LEU A 72 3.70 12.83 -3.30
CA LEU A 72 2.48 12.24 -3.87
C LEU A 72 1.48 11.83 -2.79
N ILE A 73 1.96 11.27 -1.68
CA ILE A 73 1.11 10.93 -0.53
C ILE A 73 0.59 12.21 0.16
N ARG A 74 1.48 13.17 0.47
CA ARG A 74 1.11 14.42 1.13
C ARG A 74 0.14 15.27 0.32
N ARG A 75 0.18 15.20 -1.00
CA ARG A 75 -0.76 15.90 -1.88
C ARG A 75 -2.19 15.39 -1.72
N ARG A 76 -2.35 14.09 -1.40
CA ARG A 76 -3.65 13.47 -1.16
C ARG A 76 -4.17 13.67 0.26
N ILE A 77 -3.27 13.60 1.24
CA ILE A 77 -3.61 13.81 2.66
C ILE A 77 -3.01 15.14 3.11
N ARG A 78 -3.84 16.19 3.13
CA ARG A 78 -3.47 17.55 3.52
C ARG A 78 -3.82 17.79 4.99
N ASP A 79 -3.22 16.98 5.87
CA ASP A 79 -3.46 17.03 7.31
C ASP A 79 -2.12 17.12 8.06
N THR A 80 -2.05 17.98 9.06
CA THR A 80 -0.87 18.17 9.92
C THR A 80 -0.57 16.94 10.78
N ARG A 81 -1.56 16.07 11.01
CA ARG A 81 -1.43 14.80 11.73
C ARG A 81 -0.74 13.71 10.90
N LEU A 82 -0.57 13.92 9.59
CA LEU A 82 0.26 13.04 8.79
C LEU A 82 1.73 13.27 9.11
N LYS A 83 2.31 12.36 9.87
CA LYS A 83 3.72 12.39 10.27
C LYS A 83 4.56 11.54 9.31
N SER A 84 5.81 11.96 9.17
CA SER A 84 6.82 11.23 8.41
C SER A 84 8.09 11.20 9.23
N ARG A 85 8.49 10.02 9.66
CA ARG A 85 9.78 9.78 10.31
C ARG A 85 10.75 9.26 9.26
N GLN A 86 11.79 10.05 8.99
CA GLN A 86 12.87 9.66 8.09
C GLN A 86 13.97 8.97 8.86
N MET A 87 14.56 7.95 8.26
CA MET A 87 15.72 7.23 8.75
C MET A 87 16.56 6.76 7.58
N THR A 88 17.84 6.54 7.83
CA THR A 88 18.78 6.03 6.82
C THR A 88 19.20 4.65 7.24
N ILE A 89 19.03 3.64 6.38
CA ILE A 89 19.32 2.24 6.66
C ILE A 89 20.39 1.75 5.67
N GLY A 90 21.28 0.88 6.14
CA GLY A 90 22.40 0.37 5.36
C GLY A 90 23.69 1.16 5.63
N VAL A 91 24.76 0.42 5.96
CA VAL A 91 26.07 1.02 6.30
C VAL A 91 26.72 1.64 5.07
N ARG A 92 26.58 0.99 3.92
CA ARG A 92 27.20 1.41 2.65
C ARG A 92 26.21 2.10 1.73
N SER A 93 24.98 1.57 1.57
CA SER A 93 23.99 2.18 0.68
C SER A 93 23.41 3.48 1.23
N LYS A 94 23.32 3.59 2.56
CA LYS A 94 22.71 4.75 3.24
C LYS A 94 21.36 5.13 2.61
N THR A 95 20.52 4.12 2.40
CA THR A 95 19.22 4.26 1.74
C THR A 95 18.24 4.99 2.64
N ASP A 96 17.62 6.04 2.12
CA ASP A 96 16.62 6.80 2.84
C ASP A 96 15.29 6.06 2.87
N VAL A 97 14.71 5.98 4.06
CA VAL A 97 13.42 5.33 4.31
C VAL A 97 12.53 6.30 5.08
N ALA A 98 11.32 6.56 4.61
CA ALA A 98 10.31 7.26 5.38
C ALA A 98 9.24 6.32 5.89
N LEU A 99 9.00 6.39 7.17
CA LEU A 99 7.87 5.78 7.83
C LEU A 99 6.78 6.83 7.99
N MET A 100 5.69 6.69 7.23
CA MET A 100 4.56 7.61 7.24
C MET A 100 3.37 7.00 7.97
N TYR A 101 2.68 7.82 8.77
CA TYR A 101 1.53 7.38 9.57
C TYR A 101 0.64 8.57 9.95
N MET A 102 -0.63 8.30 10.25
CA MET A 102 -1.53 9.27 10.87
C MET A 102 -1.40 9.18 12.39
N GLU A 103 -1.06 10.28 13.04
CA GLU A 103 -0.74 10.34 14.48
C GLU A 103 -1.93 9.93 15.36
N ASP A 104 -3.14 10.24 14.92
CA ASP A 104 -4.40 9.96 15.64
C ASP A 104 -5.00 8.58 15.36
N LEU A 105 -4.57 7.91 14.27
CA LEU A 105 -5.15 6.63 13.84
C LEU A 105 -4.23 5.44 14.05
N VAL A 106 -2.92 5.67 14.01
CA VAL A 106 -1.92 4.60 14.12
C VAL A 106 -1.94 3.97 15.52
N ARG A 107 -1.77 2.67 15.59
CA ARG A 107 -1.57 1.96 16.87
C ARG A 107 -0.16 2.23 17.40
N PRO A 108 0.01 2.90 18.57
CA PRO A 108 1.32 3.33 19.05
C PRO A 108 2.30 2.18 19.31
N GLU A 109 1.80 1.03 19.74
CA GLU A 109 2.60 -0.16 20.01
C GLU A 109 3.23 -0.72 18.74
N MET A 110 2.42 -0.81 17.69
CA MET A 110 2.87 -1.27 16.37
C MET A 110 3.90 -0.31 15.77
N LEU A 111 3.65 0.99 15.85
CA LEU A 111 4.59 2.00 15.39
C LEU A 111 5.95 1.84 16.07
N LYS A 112 5.96 1.66 17.41
CA LYS A 112 7.18 1.44 18.19
C LYS A 112 7.89 0.14 17.82
N GLN A 113 7.15 -0.93 17.52
CA GLN A 113 7.73 -2.20 17.08
C GLN A 113 8.41 -2.05 15.72
N VAL A 114 7.75 -1.46 14.75
CA VAL A 114 8.31 -1.23 13.41
C VAL A 114 9.57 -0.36 13.49
N ILE A 115 9.52 0.74 14.23
CA ILE A 115 10.68 1.63 14.40
C ILE A 115 11.86 0.87 15.01
N ARG A 116 11.66 0.16 16.15
CA ARG A 116 12.73 -0.62 16.79
C ARG A 116 13.33 -1.64 15.84
N LYS A 117 12.49 -2.29 15.04
CA LYS A 117 12.92 -3.30 14.08
C LYS A 117 13.80 -2.67 13.00
N LEU A 118 13.35 -1.58 12.39
CA LEU A 118 14.12 -0.86 11.37
C LEU A 118 15.45 -0.29 11.90
N GLU A 119 15.48 0.17 13.15
CA GLU A 119 16.70 0.68 13.81
C GLU A 119 17.68 -0.44 14.25
N SER A 120 17.20 -1.68 14.38
CA SER A 120 18.04 -2.82 14.81
C SER A 120 18.90 -3.42 13.70
N PHE A 121 18.60 -3.13 12.44
CA PHE A 121 19.31 -3.72 11.31
C PHE A 121 20.70 -3.12 11.11
N LYS A 122 21.71 -4.00 11.12
CA LYS A 122 23.09 -3.70 10.68
C LYS A 122 23.35 -4.44 9.38
N ILE A 123 22.90 -3.88 8.29
CA ILE A 123 23.03 -4.45 6.95
C ILE A 123 23.89 -3.52 6.09
N ASP A 124 24.63 -4.07 5.14
CA ASP A 124 25.49 -3.28 4.26
C ASP A 124 24.70 -2.40 3.30
N ALA A 125 23.66 -2.96 2.68
CA ALA A 125 22.87 -2.24 1.69
C ALA A 125 21.40 -2.69 1.66
N ILE A 126 20.53 -1.74 1.36
CA ILE A 126 19.14 -1.96 0.97
C ILE A 126 18.99 -1.36 -0.42
N LEU A 127 18.70 -2.21 -1.40
CA LEU A 127 18.64 -1.82 -2.81
C LEU A 127 17.20 -1.61 -3.29
N ASP A 128 16.24 -2.24 -2.61
CA ASP A 128 14.82 -2.16 -2.94
C ASP A 128 13.95 -2.40 -1.68
N SER A 129 12.65 -2.07 -1.76
CA SER A 129 11.68 -2.26 -0.70
C SER A 129 11.51 -3.72 -0.28
N SER A 130 11.66 -4.68 -1.20
CA SER A 130 11.59 -6.12 -0.94
C SER A 130 12.60 -6.62 0.09
N TYR A 131 13.77 -5.98 0.18
CA TYR A 131 14.76 -6.29 1.23
C TYR A 131 14.23 -5.96 2.62
N LEU A 132 13.55 -4.81 2.77
CA LEU A 132 12.94 -4.43 4.04
C LEU A 132 11.80 -5.36 4.42
N GLU A 133 10.98 -5.77 3.46
CA GLU A 133 9.92 -6.76 3.67
C GLU A 133 10.51 -8.04 4.26
N SER A 134 11.46 -8.65 3.57
CA SER A 134 12.09 -9.92 3.98
C SER A 134 12.78 -9.83 5.35
N LEU A 135 13.42 -8.71 5.67
CA LEU A 135 14.12 -8.51 6.94
C LEU A 135 13.16 -8.23 8.11
N THR A 136 12.02 -7.64 7.81
CA THR A 136 11.06 -7.23 8.84
C THR A 136 9.95 -8.24 9.08
N GLU A 137 9.78 -9.25 8.24
CA GLU A 137 8.85 -10.35 8.48
C GLU A 137 9.18 -11.11 9.78
N GLU A 138 8.14 -11.32 10.61
CA GLU A 138 8.28 -12.05 11.87
C GLU A 138 8.10 -13.56 11.70
N LYS A 139 7.25 -13.93 10.73
CA LYS A 139 6.85 -15.32 10.50
C LYS A 139 7.25 -15.75 9.09
N TRP A 140 8.52 -16.02 8.88
CA TRP A 140 9.08 -16.47 7.61
C TRP A 140 8.43 -17.74 7.03
N TYR A 141 7.78 -18.56 7.88
CA TYR A 141 7.08 -19.78 7.48
C TYR A 141 5.59 -19.56 7.14
N SER A 142 5.09 -18.32 7.30
CA SER A 142 3.69 -18.01 6.96
C SER A 142 3.53 -17.90 5.45
N PRO A 143 2.55 -18.58 4.84
CA PRO A 143 2.25 -18.40 3.43
C PRO A 143 1.59 -17.03 3.13
N PHE A 144 1.20 -16.29 4.17
CA PHE A 144 0.57 -14.99 4.04
C PHE A 144 1.58 -13.88 4.31
N PRO A 145 1.83 -12.97 3.35
CA PRO A 145 2.72 -11.85 3.54
C PRO A 145 2.21 -10.91 4.63
N GLN A 146 3.14 -10.34 5.40
CA GLN A 146 2.82 -9.39 6.47
C GLN A 146 2.76 -7.96 5.95
N TYR A 147 3.30 -7.74 4.78
CA TYR A 147 3.36 -6.47 4.05
C TYR A 147 2.53 -6.56 2.78
N GLN A 148 1.94 -5.46 2.41
CA GLN A 148 1.30 -5.29 1.11
C GLN A 148 2.09 -4.25 0.34
N SER A 149 2.65 -4.61 -0.79
CA SER A 149 3.29 -3.67 -1.70
C SER A 149 2.26 -2.99 -2.59
N THR A 150 2.51 -1.74 -2.95
CA THR A 150 1.70 -1.00 -3.91
C THR A 150 2.54 0.06 -4.63
N GLU A 151 2.29 0.24 -5.90
CA GLU A 151 2.83 1.36 -6.69
C GLU A 151 1.87 2.55 -6.74
N ARG A 152 0.68 2.44 -6.13
CA ARG A 152 -0.39 3.44 -6.23
C ARG A 152 -0.44 4.36 -5.01
N PRO A 153 -0.26 5.68 -5.21
CA PRO A 153 -0.33 6.66 -4.13
C PRO A 153 -1.73 6.82 -3.51
N ASP A 154 -2.81 6.54 -4.25
CA ASP A 154 -4.18 6.56 -3.74
C ASP A 154 -4.43 5.42 -2.74
N LYS A 155 -3.94 4.21 -3.04
CA LYS A 155 -4.02 3.06 -2.15
C LYS A 155 -3.20 3.26 -0.88
N ALA A 156 -1.99 3.84 -1.00
CA ALA A 156 -1.19 4.20 0.16
C ALA A 156 -1.87 5.26 1.04
N ALA A 157 -2.51 6.27 0.43
CA ALA A 157 -3.27 7.28 1.16
C ALA A 157 -4.49 6.68 1.89
N SER A 158 -5.24 5.78 1.24
CA SER A 158 -6.35 5.06 1.86
C SER A 158 -5.88 4.25 3.08
N ALA A 159 -4.78 3.51 2.94
CA ALA A 159 -4.20 2.73 4.03
C ALA A 159 -3.80 3.60 5.24
N LEU A 160 -3.24 4.79 5.01
CA LEU A 160 -2.93 5.76 6.08
C LEU A 160 -4.19 6.21 6.83
N LEU A 161 -5.28 6.48 6.11
CA LEU A 161 -6.57 6.88 6.70
C LEU A 161 -7.25 5.72 7.46
N GLU A 162 -6.88 4.49 7.17
CA GLU A 162 -7.28 3.30 7.92
C GLU A 162 -6.40 3.06 9.18
N GLY A 163 -5.42 3.92 9.44
CA GLY A 163 -4.49 3.80 10.57
C GLY A 163 -3.32 2.83 10.33
N ARG A 164 -3.08 2.45 9.08
CA ARG A 164 -1.91 1.64 8.68
C ARG A 164 -0.67 2.51 8.56
N ILE A 165 0.48 1.88 8.59
CA ILE A 165 1.78 2.49 8.40
C ILE A 165 2.22 2.29 6.95
N VAL A 166 2.86 3.29 6.39
CA VAL A 166 3.39 3.27 5.02
C VAL A 166 4.90 3.47 5.09
N LEU A 167 5.66 2.54 4.48
CA LEU A 167 7.12 2.65 4.33
C LEU A 167 7.44 3.02 2.88
N VAL A 168 8.07 4.15 2.70
CA VAL A 168 8.60 4.62 1.42
C VAL A 168 10.11 4.43 1.45
N VAL A 169 10.64 3.71 0.48
CA VAL A 169 12.06 3.38 0.35
C VAL A 169 12.62 4.08 -0.88
N ASP A 170 13.80 4.67 -0.76
CA ASP A 170 14.48 5.28 -1.89
C ASP A 170 14.92 4.23 -2.90
N ASN A 171 14.96 4.58 -4.17
CA ASN A 171 15.24 3.71 -5.31
C ASN A 171 14.21 2.59 -5.56
N SER A 172 13.02 2.65 -4.93
CA SER A 172 11.95 1.69 -5.15
C SER A 172 10.65 2.38 -5.55
N PRO A 173 9.99 1.96 -6.64
CA PRO A 173 8.66 2.44 -7.02
C PRO A 173 7.56 1.77 -6.21
N MET A 174 7.91 0.76 -5.41
CA MET A 174 6.98 0.06 -4.54
C MET A 174 7.04 0.59 -3.11
N VAL A 175 5.87 0.87 -2.57
CA VAL A 175 5.68 1.32 -1.20
C VAL A 175 5.03 0.20 -0.39
N LEU A 176 5.53 -0.03 0.83
CA LEU A 176 5.05 -1.11 1.69
C LEU A 176 3.99 -0.59 2.68
N LEU A 177 2.88 -1.30 2.78
CA LEU A 177 1.78 -1.00 3.68
C LEU A 177 1.73 -2.06 4.80
N LEU A 178 1.63 -1.63 6.06
CA LEU A 178 1.55 -2.52 7.22
C LEU A 178 0.54 -2.03 8.26
N PRO A 179 -0.11 -2.97 8.96
CA PRO A 179 -0.12 -4.41 8.72
C PRO A 179 -0.93 -4.78 7.50
N THR A 180 -0.66 -5.93 6.90
CA THR A 180 -1.57 -6.52 5.94
C THR A 180 -2.63 -7.32 6.67
N VAL A 181 -3.89 -7.12 6.33
CA VAL A 181 -5.01 -7.91 6.83
C VAL A 181 -5.50 -8.86 5.75
N PHE A 182 -6.02 -10.02 6.15
CA PHE A 182 -6.46 -11.05 5.22
C PHE A 182 -7.45 -10.54 4.15
N ALA A 183 -8.33 -9.62 4.54
CA ALA A 183 -9.28 -9.00 3.62
C ALA A 183 -8.62 -8.25 2.45
N CYS A 184 -7.39 -7.73 2.62
CA CYS A 184 -6.67 -7.01 1.57
C CYS A 184 -6.34 -7.88 0.35
N PHE A 185 -6.20 -9.21 0.53
CA PHE A 185 -5.94 -10.13 -0.58
C PHE A 185 -7.13 -10.31 -1.52
N PHE A 186 -8.33 -9.97 -1.05
CA PHE A 186 -9.58 -10.07 -1.83
C PHE A 186 -10.08 -8.72 -2.34
N GLN A 187 -9.35 -7.64 -2.08
CA GLN A 187 -9.70 -6.30 -2.53
C GLN A 187 -8.86 -5.92 -3.75
N ALA A 188 -9.52 -5.52 -4.83
CA ALA A 188 -8.86 -4.92 -5.98
C ALA A 188 -8.99 -3.40 -5.91
N SER A 189 -8.05 -2.71 -6.56
CA SER A 189 -8.06 -1.23 -6.64
C SER A 189 -9.33 -0.70 -7.28
N ASP A 190 -9.88 -1.42 -8.27
CA ASP A 190 -11.10 -1.04 -8.99
C ASP A 190 -12.35 -1.08 -8.12
N ASP A 191 -12.38 -1.89 -7.04
CA ASP A 191 -13.51 -1.98 -6.11
C ASP A 191 -13.87 -0.62 -5.47
N TYR A 192 -12.94 0.33 -5.42
CA TYR A 192 -13.16 1.66 -4.85
C TYR A 192 -13.66 2.71 -5.86
N TYR A 193 -13.54 2.40 -7.17
CA TYR A 193 -13.89 3.33 -8.25
C TYR A 193 -15.12 2.91 -9.03
N ASP A 194 -15.54 1.67 -8.87
CA ASP A 194 -16.75 1.16 -9.48
C ASP A 194 -17.98 1.47 -8.62
N ARG A 195 -19.15 1.34 -9.24
CA ARG A 195 -20.42 1.51 -8.58
C ARG A 195 -20.55 0.50 -7.44
N TRP A 196 -21.04 0.95 -6.28
CA TRP A 196 -21.07 0.17 -5.03
C TRP A 196 -21.74 -1.21 -5.16
N ASP A 197 -22.78 -1.31 -5.99
CA ASP A 197 -23.52 -2.56 -6.25
C ASP A 197 -22.65 -3.57 -7.03
N ALA A 198 -22.02 -3.14 -8.12
CA ALA A 198 -21.13 -3.96 -8.93
C ALA A 198 -19.87 -4.37 -8.13
N ALA A 199 -19.25 -3.43 -7.43
CA ALA A 199 -18.07 -3.68 -6.60
C ALA A 199 -18.36 -4.70 -5.48
N ASN A 200 -19.50 -4.57 -4.80
CA ASN A 200 -19.89 -5.53 -3.76
C ASN A 200 -20.19 -6.91 -4.34
N PHE A 201 -20.87 -7.00 -5.48
CA PHE A 201 -21.15 -8.27 -6.14
C PHE A 201 -19.85 -9.00 -6.51
N VAL A 202 -18.91 -8.31 -7.16
CA VAL A 202 -17.61 -8.90 -7.54
C VAL A 202 -16.81 -9.30 -6.29
N ARG A 203 -16.86 -8.52 -5.23
CA ARG A 203 -16.20 -8.86 -3.97
C ARG A 203 -16.77 -10.12 -3.33
N ILE A 204 -18.11 -10.26 -3.26
CA ILE A 204 -18.78 -11.47 -2.76
C ILE A 204 -18.41 -12.67 -3.62
N LEU A 205 -18.42 -12.52 -4.94
CA LEU A 205 -18.03 -13.59 -5.86
C LEU A 205 -16.58 -14.05 -5.62
N ARG A 206 -15.67 -13.10 -5.37
CA ARG A 206 -14.25 -13.39 -5.08
C ARG A 206 -14.08 -14.17 -3.75
N TYR A 207 -14.81 -13.79 -2.71
CA TYR A 207 -14.84 -14.55 -1.44
C TYR A 207 -15.43 -15.94 -1.63
N ALA A 208 -16.54 -16.06 -2.36
CA ALA A 208 -17.15 -17.34 -2.67
C ALA A 208 -16.19 -18.25 -3.47
N ALA A 209 -15.54 -17.71 -4.49
CA ALA A 209 -14.54 -18.44 -5.27
C ALA A 209 -13.37 -18.94 -4.41
N ALA A 210 -12.84 -18.11 -3.50
CA ALA A 210 -11.79 -18.52 -2.58
C ALA A 210 -12.26 -19.62 -1.62
N PHE A 211 -13.49 -19.52 -1.09
CA PHE A 211 -14.08 -20.53 -0.25
C PHE A 211 -14.19 -21.87 -0.98
N PHE A 212 -14.74 -21.87 -2.19
CA PHE A 212 -14.86 -23.08 -3.00
C PHE A 212 -13.48 -23.63 -3.44
N ALA A 213 -12.51 -22.78 -3.73
CA ALA A 213 -11.16 -23.22 -4.08
C ALA A 213 -10.50 -24.04 -2.95
N VAL A 214 -10.78 -23.70 -1.70
CA VAL A 214 -10.29 -24.47 -0.53
C VAL A 214 -11.13 -25.69 -0.25
N LEU A 215 -12.46 -25.59 -0.38
CA LEU A 215 -13.40 -26.65 -0.01
C LEU A 215 -13.44 -27.78 -1.04
N LEU A 216 -13.46 -27.47 -2.35
CA LEU A 216 -13.67 -28.46 -3.41
C LEU A 216 -12.62 -29.58 -3.46
N PRO A 217 -11.31 -29.32 -3.32
CA PRO A 217 -10.31 -30.39 -3.29
C PRO A 217 -10.51 -31.35 -2.12
N GLY A 218 -10.81 -30.82 -0.93
CA GLY A 218 -11.09 -31.64 0.25
C GLY A 218 -12.37 -32.46 0.09
N MET A 219 -13.43 -31.86 -0.44
CA MET A 219 -14.70 -32.53 -0.72
C MET A 219 -14.52 -33.60 -1.80
N TYR A 220 -13.74 -33.33 -2.84
CA TYR A 220 -13.41 -34.34 -3.86
C TYR A 220 -12.72 -35.54 -3.26
N ILE A 221 -11.72 -35.37 -2.42
CA ILE A 221 -11.00 -36.47 -1.76
C ILE A 221 -11.96 -37.26 -0.82
N ALA A 222 -12.79 -36.56 -0.06
CA ALA A 222 -13.75 -37.14 0.84
C ALA A 222 -14.77 -38.01 0.10
N LEU A 223 -15.34 -37.54 -1.00
CA LEU A 223 -16.34 -38.28 -1.78
C LEU A 223 -15.69 -39.38 -2.62
N ALA A 224 -14.62 -39.10 -3.33
CA ALA A 224 -14.01 -40.08 -4.24
C ALA A 224 -13.19 -41.14 -3.51
N GLY A 225 -12.61 -40.82 -2.33
CA GLY A 225 -11.75 -41.70 -1.56
C GLY A 225 -12.47 -42.46 -0.46
N PHE A 226 -13.38 -41.81 0.27
CA PHE A 226 -13.98 -42.37 1.48
C PHE A 226 -15.47 -42.75 1.34
N HIS A 227 -16.20 -42.03 0.47
CA HIS A 227 -17.65 -42.23 0.31
C HIS A 227 -18.06 -42.29 -1.18
N PRO A 228 -17.54 -43.27 -1.97
CA PRO A 228 -17.90 -43.38 -3.37
C PRO A 228 -19.39 -43.70 -3.60
N GLU A 229 -20.04 -44.29 -2.61
CA GLU A 229 -21.48 -44.61 -2.61
C GLU A 229 -22.38 -43.35 -2.55
N ALA A 230 -21.86 -42.23 -2.11
CA ALA A 230 -22.61 -40.97 -2.06
C ALA A 230 -22.66 -40.26 -3.44
N LEU A 231 -21.85 -40.71 -4.40
CA LEU A 231 -21.79 -40.11 -5.73
C LEU A 231 -22.91 -40.65 -6.62
N PRO A 232 -23.62 -39.80 -7.40
CA PRO A 232 -24.49 -40.25 -8.46
C PRO A 232 -23.74 -41.13 -9.44
N LEU A 233 -24.38 -42.23 -9.92
CA LEU A 233 -23.75 -43.23 -10.75
C LEU A 233 -23.03 -42.67 -11.98
N SER A 234 -23.57 -41.60 -12.58
CA SER A 234 -22.95 -40.91 -13.72
C SER A 234 -21.60 -40.29 -13.38
N PHE A 235 -21.48 -39.71 -12.18
CA PHE A 235 -20.19 -39.14 -11.70
C PHE A 235 -19.22 -40.27 -11.31
N ALA A 236 -19.68 -41.31 -10.63
CA ALA A 236 -18.84 -42.44 -10.25
C ALA A 236 -18.21 -43.11 -11.47
N LEU A 237 -18.96 -43.30 -12.56
CA LEU A 237 -18.45 -43.85 -13.82
C LEU A 237 -17.43 -42.91 -14.49
N SER A 238 -17.66 -41.59 -14.46
CA SER A 238 -16.72 -40.60 -15.02
C SER A 238 -15.40 -40.60 -14.23
N PHE A 239 -15.46 -40.71 -12.91
CA PHE A 239 -14.26 -40.80 -12.06
C PHE A 239 -13.51 -42.14 -12.26
N ALA A 240 -14.20 -43.26 -12.43
CA ALA A 240 -13.57 -44.53 -12.75
C ALA A 240 -12.83 -44.46 -14.09
N ALA A 241 -13.46 -43.90 -15.12
CA ALA A 241 -12.86 -43.74 -16.43
C ALA A 241 -11.63 -42.79 -16.41
N SER A 242 -11.65 -41.71 -15.61
CA SER A 242 -10.50 -40.79 -15.50
C SER A 242 -9.31 -41.40 -14.73
N ARG A 243 -9.54 -42.37 -13.83
CA ARG A 243 -8.47 -43.08 -13.11
C ARG A 243 -7.75 -44.11 -13.99
N GLU A 244 -8.43 -44.67 -14.99
CA GLU A 244 -7.79 -45.62 -15.93
C GLU A 244 -6.75 -44.90 -16.84
N GLY A 245 -6.90 -43.58 -17.05
CA GLY A 245 -5.98 -42.79 -17.89
C GLY A 245 -4.71 -42.27 -17.19
N VAL A 246 -4.64 -42.34 -15.86
CA VAL A 246 -3.50 -41.84 -15.06
C VAL A 246 -3.09 -42.93 -14.08
N PRO A 247 -2.16 -43.83 -14.42
CA PRO A 247 -1.60 -44.78 -13.46
C PRO A 247 -0.77 -44.04 -12.40
N PHE A 248 -1.06 -44.25 -11.14
CA PHE A 248 -0.24 -43.82 -9.99
C PHE A 248 0.99 -44.70 -9.84
#